data_d5b5f9a27ad1884d0bf334a8cde59b68
#
_entry.id   d5b5f9a27ad1884d0bf334a8cde59b68
#
_cell.length_a   1.000
_cell.length_b   1.000
_cell.length_c   1.000
_cell.angle_alpha   90.00
_cell.angle_beta   90.00
_cell.angle_gamma   90.00
#
_symmetry.space_group_name_H-M   'P 1'
#
loop_
_entity.id
_entity.type
_entity.pdbx_description
1 polymer ?
#
loop_
_entity_poly.entity_id
_entity_poly.type
_entity_poly.pdbx_seq_one_letter_code
_entity_poly.pdbx_strand_id
1 'polypeptide(L)'
;MRKRILITVVISVVLAGVLVPLAGAVSVSVRVEGKTQTLYGTAEPRIEVASTALDALTTAASKGEFYYHFTVSSFGSYIDQVGLYPATSTGGWMFKVNGTQPPIGANEVTLVSGDRVLWYWAGFDPATFAGPKTLLLSGSKLASAERASSKRSHKKLYCYTVTAQDDKGVSTPAVGALLRAGSRRAVAAKNGRACLGAHIGSLVRATLSGAVRSNSLP
;
A
#
# COMPACT_ATOMS: atom_id res chain seq x y z
N MET A 1 13.14 54.62 63.38
CA MET A 1 12.31 53.46 62.97
C MET A 1 12.51 53.20 61.47
N ARG A 2 13.28 52.18 61.08
CA ARG A 2 13.53 51.83 59.68
C ARG A 2 12.65 50.64 59.32
N LYS A 3 11.68 50.83 58.43
CA LYS A 3 10.84 49.76 57.86
C LYS A 3 11.64 49.00 56.80
N ARG A 4 11.88 47.70 57.00
CA ARG A 4 12.47 46.79 56.02
C ARG A 4 11.33 46.28 55.16
N ILE A 5 11.36 46.55 53.87
CA ILE A 5 10.46 46.02 52.87
C ILE A 5 11.09 44.72 52.38
N LEU A 6 10.44 43.58 52.64
CA LEU A 6 10.77 42.29 52.11
C LEU A 6 10.11 42.16 50.75
N ILE A 7 10.91 42.14 49.68
CA ILE A 7 10.44 41.86 48.31
C ILE A 7 10.54 40.33 48.13
N THR A 8 9.39 39.68 48.13
CA THR A 8 9.26 38.27 47.79
C THR A 8 9.18 38.14 46.27
N VAL A 9 10.26 37.68 45.65
CA VAL A 9 10.29 37.32 44.21
C VAL A 9 9.71 35.95 44.06
N VAL A 10 8.50 35.85 43.50
CA VAL A 10 7.89 34.57 43.08
C VAL A 10 8.41 34.21 41.68
N ILE A 11 9.31 33.24 41.62
CA ILE A 11 9.78 32.68 40.35
C ILE A 11 8.75 31.66 39.88
N SER A 12 7.89 32.04 38.96
CA SER A 12 6.97 31.13 38.26
C SER A 12 7.77 30.39 37.19
N VAL A 13 8.16 29.17 37.47
CA VAL A 13 8.71 28.23 36.45
C VAL A 13 7.54 27.74 35.59
N VAL A 14 7.39 28.33 34.41
CA VAL A 14 6.47 27.81 33.38
C VAL A 14 7.14 26.56 32.77
N LEU A 15 6.73 25.38 33.24
CA LEU A 15 7.09 24.11 32.64
C LEU A 15 6.31 23.97 31.31
N ALA A 16 6.90 24.46 30.22
CA ALA A 16 6.36 24.21 28.88
C ALA A 16 6.54 22.71 28.59
N GLY A 17 5.53 21.92 28.90
CA GLY A 17 5.45 20.52 28.54
C GLY A 17 5.43 20.42 27.02
N VAL A 18 6.53 19.98 26.42
CA VAL A 18 6.57 19.56 25.03
C VAL A 18 5.68 18.31 24.94
N LEU A 19 4.43 18.49 24.49
CA LEU A 19 3.55 17.39 24.09
C LEU A 19 4.19 16.75 22.85
N VAL A 20 5.10 15.80 23.07
CA VAL A 20 5.52 14.87 22.02
C VAL A 20 4.27 14.05 21.70
N PRO A 21 3.70 14.14 20.48
CA PRO A 21 2.58 13.28 20.13
C PRO A 21 3.10 11.84 20.23
N LEU A 22 2.56 11.08 21.16
CA LEU A 22 2.73 9.63 21.17
C LEU A 22 2.18 9.17 19.82
N ALA A 23 3.06 8.65 18.95
CA ALA A 23 2.64 8.04 17.70
C ALA A 23 1.74 6.84 18.06
N GLY A 24 0.44 7.10 18.22
CA GLY A 24 -0.55 6.09 18.49
C GLY A 24 -0.75 5.23 17.26
N ALA A 25 -1.08 3.96 17.46
CA ALA A 25 -1.45 3.08 16.35
C ALA A 25 -2.69 3.62 15.63
N VAL A 26 -2.62 3.69 14.31
CA VAL A 26 -3.64 4.26 13.42
C VAL A 26 -4.22 3.21 12.48
N SER A 27 -5.40 3.46 11.91
CA SER A 27 -6.02 2.56 10.94
C SER A 27 -5.43 2.79 9.55
N VAL A 28 -4.82 1.74 8.99
CA VAL A 28 -4.17 1.77 7.68
C VAL A 28 -4.63 0.59 6.82
N SER A 29 -4.57 0.75 5.50
CA SER A 29 -4.81 -0.34 4.56
C SER A 29 -3.50 -1.08 4.28
N VAL A 30 -3.49 -2.40 4.43
CA VAL A 30 -2.29 -3.23 4.23
C VAL A 30 -2.51 -4.28 3.17
N ARG A 31 -1.50 -4.44 2.30
CA ARG A 31 -1.41 -5.49 1.30
C ARG A 31 0.01 -6.05 1.23
N VAL A 32 0.12 -7.39 1.12
CA VAL A 32 1.41 -8.08 1.03
C VAL A 32 1.42 -8.98 -0.20
N GLU A 33 2.31 -8.67 -1.16
CA GLU A 33 2.44 -9.33 -2.45
C GLU A 33 3.73 -10.16 -2.52
N GLY A 34 3.61 -11.49 -2.51
CA GLY A 34 4.73 -12.38 -2.80
C GLY A 34 5.01 -12.46 -4.32
N LYS A 35 6.03 -13.21 -4.71
CA LYS A 35 6.41 -13.41 -6.13
C LYS A 35 5.23 -13.87 -6.99
N THR A 36 4.51 -14.88 -6.54
CA THR A 36 3.49 -15.57 -7.34
C THR A 36 2.08 -15.33 -6.82
N GLN A 37 1.91 -15.00 -5.55
CA GLN A 37 0.60 -14.84 -4.92
C GLN A 37 0.56 -13.67 -3.94
N THR A 38 -0.64 -13.21 -3.64
CA THR A 38 -0.91 -12.27 -2.54
C THR A 38 -0.93 -13.08 -1.24
N LEU A 39 -0.14 -12.65 -0.27
CA LEU A 39 -0.11 -13.26 1.06
C LEU A 39 -1.19 -12.65 1.95
N TYR A 40 -1.46 -11.34 1.78
CA TYR A 40 -2.44 -10.62 2.58
C TYR A 40 -3.11 -9.50 1.79
N GLY A 41 -4.37 -9.16 2.13
CA GLY A 41 -5.09 -8.06 1.50
C GLY A 41 -5.59 -8.38 0.09
N THR A 42 -5.90 -9.66 -0.22
CA THR A 42 -6.51 -10.05 -1.50
C THR A 42 -7.88 -9.42 -1.71
N ALA A 43 -8.70 -9.36 -0.66
CA ALA A 43 -9.96 -8.62 -0.66
C ALA A 43 -9.72 -7.28 0.05
N GLU A 44 -9.91 -6.19 -0.65
CA GLU A 44 -9.65 -4.86 -0.13
C GLU A 44 -10.92 -4.07 0.18
N PRO A 45 -10.77 -3.09 1.08
CA PRO A 45 -9.57 -2.80 1.89
C PRO A 45 -9.44 -3.76 3.07
N ARG A 46 -8.19 -4.17 3.37
CA ARG A 46 -7.84 -4.81 4.66
C ARG A 46 -7.29 -3.73 5.56
N ILE A 47 -8.10 -3.34 6.52
CA ILE A 47 -7.75 -2.27 7.46
C ILE A 47 -7.12 -2.88 8.69
N GLU A 48 -5.95 -2.40 9.03
CA GLU A 48 -5.15 -2.82 10.17
C GLU A 48 -4.80 -1.65 11.07
N VAL A 49 -4.42 -1.94 12.29
CA VAL A 49 -3.95 -0.96 13.26
C VAL A 49 -2.43 -1.08 13.35
N ALA A 50 -1.71 -0.01 13.05
CA ALA A 50 -0.26 0.04 13.02
C ALA A 50 0.27 1.44 13.31
N SER A 51 1.47 1.56 13.85
CA SER A 51 2.17 2.83 14.07
C SER A 51 3.22 3.10 13.00
N THR A 52 3.85 2.03 12.50
CA THR A 52 4.91 2.09 11.49
C THR A 52 4.62 1.15 10.32
N ALA A 53 5.38 1.31 9.23
CA ALA A 53 5.25 0.40 8.09
C ALA A 53 5.66 -1.04 8.47
N LEU A 54 6.60 -1.22 9.41
CA LEU A 54 6.96 -2.53 9.95
C LEU A 54 5.83 -3.12 10.79
N ASP A 55 5.19 -2.32 11.65
CA ASP A 55 4.04 -2.77 12.44
C ASP A 55 2.89 -3.22 11.54
N ALA A 56 2.70 -2.53 10.40
CA ALA A 56 1.70 -2.93 9.42
C ALA A 56 1.98 -4.33 8.84
N LEU A 57 3.25 -4.68 8.57
CA LEU A 57 3.63 -6.03 8.16
C LEU A 57 3.42 -7.03 9.30
N THR A 58 3.82 -6.68 10.53
CA THR A 58 3.66 -7.53 11.71
C THR A 58 2.20 -7.88 11.95
N THR A 59 1.32 -6.89 11.90
CA THR A 59 -0.13 -7.08 12.08
C THR A 59 -0.71 -7.93 10.94
N ALA A 60 -0.30 -7.67 9.69
CA ALA A 60 -0.71 -8.47 8.54
C ALA A 60 -0.23 -9.93 8.66
N ALA A 61 1.01 -10.15 9.11
CA ALA A 61 1.57 -11.48 9.29
C ALA A 61 0.82 -12.27 10.37
N SER A 62 0.52 -11.63 11.50
CA SER A 62 -0.26 -12.24 12.58
C SER A 62 -1.67 -12.64 12.13
N LYS A 63 -2.36 -11.76 11.38
CA LYS A 63 -3.73 -12.01 10.91
C LYS A 63 -3.81 -12.92 9.68
N GLY A 64 -2.77 -12.92 8.86
CA GLY A 64 -2.66 -13.76 7.68
C GLY A 64 -1.96 -15.09 7.94
N GLU A 65 -1.51 -15.33 9.17
CA GLU A 65 -0.83 -16.56 9.61
C GLU A 65 0.37 -16.92 8.72
N PHE A 66 1.18 -15.91 8.34
CA PHE A 66 2.40 -16.14 7.58
C PHE A 66 3.64 -15.68 8.36
N TYR A 67 4.74 -16.40 8.16
CA TYR A 67 6.03 -16.08 8.74
C TYR A 67 6.65 -14.84 8.10
N TYR A 68 7.37 -14.04 8.89
CA TYR A 68 8.31 -13.05 8.38
C TYR A 68 9.54 -12.98 9.28
N HIS A 69 10.65 -12.55 8.71
CA HIS A 69 11.90 -12.32 9.41
C HIS A 69 12.53 -11.02 8.94
N PHE A 70 13.22 -10.34 9.86
CA PHE A 70 13.98 -9.14 9.54
C PHE A 70 15.32 -9.14 10.29
N THR A 71 16.28 -8.47 9.69
CA THR A 71 17.61 -8.21 10.29
C THR A 71 17.73 -6.73 10.59
N VAL A 72 18.24 -6.39 11.75
CA VAL A 72 18.52 -4.99 12.13
C VAL A 72 19.93 -4.63 11.65
N SER A 73 20.05 -3.51 10.95
CA SER A 73 21.31 -2.96 10.48
C SER A 73 21.42 -1.48 10.82
N SER A 74 22.57 -0.87 10.53
CA SER A 74 22.76 0.58 10.67
C SER A 74 21.84 1.43 9.75
N PHE A 75 21.22 0.80 8.75
CA PHE A 75 20.27 1.43 7.83
C PHE A 75 18.80 1.14 8.19
N GLY A 76 18.54 0.63 9.40
CA GLY A 76 17.21 0.25 9.85
C GLY A 76 16.92 -1.25 9.70
N SER A 77 15.64 -1.61 9.82
CA SER A 77 15.19 -2.99 9.72
C SER A 77 15.02 -3.40 8.26
N TYR A 78 15.75 -4.45 7.86
CA TYR A 78 15.69 -5.06 6.53
C TYR A 78 14.89 -6.36 6.60
N ILE A 79 13.84 -6.48 5.80
CA ILE A 79 13.01 -7.69 5.71
C ILE A 79 13.69 -8.66 4.76
N ASP A 80 14.17 -9.77 5.29
CA ASP A 80 14.90 -10.80 4.52
C ASP A 80 14.00 -11.98 4.12
N GLN A 81 12.85 -12.17 4.77
CA GLN A 81 11.90 -13.19 4.38
C GLN A 81 10.46 -12.83 4.77
N VAL A 82 9.49 -13.10 3.89
CA VAL A 82 8.07 -13.15 4.22
C VAL A 82 7.44 -14.37 3.55
N GLY A 83 6.77 -15.19 4.32
CA GLY A 83 6.24 -16.47 3.88
C GLY A 83 7.34 -17.36 3.31
N LEU A 84 7.11 -17.88 2.10
CA LEU A 84 8.05 -18.75 1.38
C LEU A 84 9.02 -17.98 0.47
N TYR A 85 9.12 -16.66 0.58
CA TYR A 85 9.89 -15.82 -0.34
C TYR A 85 11.07 -15.16 0.40
N PRO A 86 12.24 -15.80 0.48
CA PRO A 86 13.44 -15.17 1.00
C PRO A 86 13.97 -14.11 0.05
N ALA A 87 14.69 -13.13 0.59
CA ALA A 87 15.50 -12.21 -0.19
C ALA A 87 16.67 -12.95 -0.86
N THR A 88 17.17 -12.39 -1.95
CA THR A 88 18.30 -12.90 -2.73
C THR A 88 19.26 -11.75 -3.04
N SER A 89 20.38 -12.02 -3.72
CA SER A 89 21.32 -10.98 -4.15
C SER A 89 20.74 -9.97 -5.16
N THR A 90 19.66 -10.34 -5.86
CA THR A 90 19.06 -9.52 -6.94
C THR A 90 17.57 -9.23 -6.71
N GLY A 91 17.06 -9.50 -5.53
CA GLY A 91 15.65 -9.25 -5.23
C GLY A 91 15.34 -9.47 -3.75
N GLY A 92 14.34 -8.79 -3.26
CA GLY A 92 13.97 -8.83 -1.86
C GLY A 92 12.63 -8.17 -1.59
N TRP A 93 12.40 -7.92 -0.33
CA TRP A 93 11.18 -7.28 0.13
C TRP A 93 11.34 -5.77 0.13
N MET A 94 10.41 -5.13 -0.53
CA MET A 94 10.29 -3.67 -0.64
C MET A 94 8.93 -3.24 -0.12
N PHE A 95 8.79 -1.97 0.20
CA PHE A 95 7.50 -1.43 0.61
C PHE A 95 7.26 -0.03 0.06
N LYS A 96 5.98 0.33 -0.03
CA LYS A 96 5.52 1.66 -0.40
C LYS A 96 4.44 2.12 0.57
N VAL A 97 4.44 3.40 0.88
CA VAL A 97 3.34 4.06 1.57
C VAL A 97 2.72 5.07 0.60
N ASN A 98 1.41 4.93 0.37
CA ASN A 98 0.66 5.76 -0.60
C ASN A 98 1.24 5.75 -2.02
N GLY A 99 1.92 4.66 -2.39
CA GLY A 99 2.54 4.49 -3.70
C GLY A 99 3.98 5.00 -3.82
N THR A 100 4.52 5.63 -2.78
CA THR A 100 5.92 6.12 -2.73
C THR A 100 6.77 5.18 -1.86
N GLN A 101 7.98 4.89 -2.31
CA GLN A 101 8.97 4.16 -1.52
C GLN A 101 9.70 5.13 -0.59
N PRO A 102 9.56 4.99 0.74
CA PRO A 102 10.32 5.81 1.68
C PRO A 102 11.82 5.52 1.61
N PRO A 103 12.68 6.53 1.80
CA PRO A 103 14.14 6.36 1.78
C PRO A 103 14.73 5.90 3.13
N ILE A 104 13.90 5.49 4.06
CA ILE A 104 14.26 5.08 5.43
C ILE A 104 13.70 3.70 5.74
N GLY A 105 14.20 3.09 6.81
CA GLY A 105 13.75 1.77 7.28
C GLY A 105 12.27 1.73 7.64
N ALA A 106 11.63 0.59 7.46
CA ALA A 106 10.20 0.44 7.69
C ALA A 106 9.76 0.68 9.15
N ASN A 107 10.67 0.47 10.09
CA ASN A 107 10.47 0.75 11.51
C ASN A 107 10.48 2.27 11.84
N GLU A 108 11.02 3.09 10.94
CA GLU A 108 11.13 4.55 11.12
C GLU A 108 10.01 5.31 10.39
N VAL A 109 9.31 4.65 9.47
CA VAL A 109 8.20 5.26 8.72
C VAL A 109 6.95 5.26 9.58
N THR A 110 6.64 6.41 10.17
CA THR A 110 5.41 6.64 10.94
C THR A 110 4.22 6.75 10.00
N LEU A 111 3.14 6.04 10.32
CA LEU A 111 1.90 6.00 9.55
C LEU A 111 0.86 6.96 10.12
N VAL A 112 -0.01 7.45 9.24
CA VAL A 112 -1.20 8.23 9.60
C VAL A 112 -2.48 7.49 9.17
N SER A 113 -3.60 7.86 9.77
CA SER A 113 -4.88 7.20 9.46
C SER A 113 -5.24 7.34 7.98
N GLY A 114 -5.59 6.23 7.35
CA GLY A 114 -5.93 6.14 5.93
C GLY A 114 -4.75 5.83 5.01
N ASP A 115 -3.53 5.72 5.53
CA ASP A 115 -2.37 5.31 4.72
C ASP A 115 -2.58 3.93 4.10
N ARG A 116 -2.01 3.76 2.92
CA ARG A 116 -1.98 2.50 2.18
C ARG A 116 -0.56 1.95 2.16
N VAL A 117 -0.34 0.86 2.87
CA VAL A 117 0.96 0.18 2.95
C VAL A 117 0.95 -1.03 2.03
N LEU A 118 1.86 -1.04 1.08
CA LEU A 118 2.09 -2.17 0.18
C LEU A 118 3.48 -2.75 0.46
N TRP A 119 3.51 -3.99 0.92
CA TRP A 119 4.71 -4.81 0.96
C TRP A 119 4.74 -5.72 -0.27
N TYR A 120 5.91 -5.85 -0.93
CA TYR A 120 6.02 -6.69 -2.13
C TYR A 120 7.42 -7.26 -2.30
N TRP A 121 7.46 -8.49 -2.77
CA TRP A 121 8.71 -9.10 -3.21
C TRP A 121 8.96 -8.75 -4.68
N ALA A 122 10.17 -8.26 -4.99
CA ALA A 122 10.55 -7.92 -6.35
C ALA A 122 12.06 -8.05 -6.58
N GLY A 123 12.44 -8.27 -7.84
CA GLY A 123 13.79 -7.97 -8.27
C GLY A 123 14.01 -6.45 -8.26
N PHE A 124 15.21 -6.03 -8.00
CA PHE A 124 15.63 -4.62 -8.05
C PHE A 124 16.91 -4.51 -8.87
N ASP A 125 17.13 -3.31 -9.42
CA ASP A 125 18.40 -2.96 -10.05
C ASP A 125 19.47 -2.84 -8.96
N PRO A 126 20.55 -3.66 -8.98
CA PRO A 126 21.56 -3.63 -7.92
C PRO A 126 22.37 -2.33 -7.87
N ALA A 127 22.39 -1.53 -8.93
CA ALA A 127 23.10 -0.24 -8.97
C ALA A 127 22.28 0.90 -8.37
N THR A 128 20.96 0.88 -8.55
CA THR A 128 20.08 1.98 -8.15
C THR A 128 19.09 1.58 -7.05
N PHE A 129 18.97 0.30 -6.76
CA PHE A 129 17.96 -0.30 -5.89
C PHE A 129 16.51 0.03 -6.30
N ALA A 130 16.33 0.46 -7.55
CA ALA A 130 15.02 0.76 -8.11
C ALA A 130 14.20 -0.54 -8.25
N GLY A 131 13.00 -0.51 -7.72
CA GLY A 131 12.03 -1.60 -7.83
C GLY A 131 11.17 -1.49 -9.10
N PRO A 132 10.38 -2.53 -9.37
CA PRO A 132 9.41 -2.49 -10.45
C PRO A 132 8.27 -1.51 -10.12
N LYS A 133 7.61 -1.04 -11.16
CA LYS A 133 6.36 -0.29 -10.97
C LYS A 133 5.31 -1.14 -10.25
N THR A 134 4.50 -0.50 -9.43
CA THR A 134 3.39 -1.15 -8.73
C THR A 134 2.06 -0.72 -9.36
N LEU A 135 1.18 -1.67 -9.64
CA LEU A 135 -0.11 -1.36 -10.24
C LEU A 135 -1.12 -0.93 -9.17
N LEU A 136 -1.89 0.11 -9.49
CA LEU A 136 -3.04 0.54 -8.72
C LEU A 136 -4.29 0.43 -9.61
N LEU A 137 -5.28 -0.32 -9.14
CA LEU A 137 -6.58 -0.42 -9.76
C LEU A 137 -7.55 0.53 -9.06
N SER A 138 -8.20 1.37 -9.82
CA SER A 138 -9.31 2.20 -9.38
C SER A 138 -10.56 1.89 -10.20
N GLY A 139 -11.71 1.81 -9.54
CA GLY A 139 -12.99 1.55 -10.20
C GLY A 139 -13.81 2.81 -10.31
N SER A 140 -14.49 3.02 -11.44
CA SER A 140 -15.65 3.86 -11.46
C SER A 140 -16.90 2.97 -11.45
N LYS A 141 -17.84 3.30 -10.58
CA LYS A 141 -19.17 2.70 -10.60
C LYS A 141 -19.75 2.83 -12.00
N LEU A 142 -20.29 1.71 -12.52
CA LEU A 142 -21.18 1.66 -13.66
C LEU A 142 -20.92 2.73 -14.74
N ALA A 143 -20.19 2.38 -15.78
CA ALA A 143 -20.54 2.98 -17.06
C ALA A 143 -22.01 2.59 -17.29
N SER A 144 -22.90 3.56 -17.23
CA SER A 144 -24.20 3.41 -17.81
C SER A 144 -23.94 3.00 -19.25
N ALA A 145 -24.18 1.73 -19.56
CA ALA A 145 -24.14 1.27 -20.91
C ALA A 145 -25.27 2.03 -21.62
N GLU A 146 -24.89 3.13 -22.24
CA GLU A 146 -25.76 3.83 -23.16
C GLU A 146 -26.10 2.81 -24.24
N ARG A 147 -27.30 2.28 -24.11
CA ARG A 147 -28.12 1.58 -25.10
C ARG A 147 -27.40 0.90 -26.25
N ALA A 148 -26.91 -0.29 -26.02
CA ALA A 148 -26.99 -1.26 -27.10
C ALA A 148 -28.41 -1.85 -27.05
N SER A 149 -29.25 -1.49 -28.01
CA SER A 149 -30.59 -2.00 -28.21
C SER A 149 -30.53 -3.48 -28.62
N SER A 150 -30.49 -4.36 -27.63
CA SER A 150 -30.73 -5.78 -27.85
C SER A 150 -31.31 -6.35 -26.56
N LYS A 151 -32.50 -6.88 -26.68
CA LYS A 151 -33.37 -7.46 -25.66
C LYS A 151 -32.83 -8.75 -25.01
N ARG A 152 -31.50 -8.94 -24.82
CA ARG A 152 -30.97 -10.14 -24.19
C ARG A 152 -29.81 -9.79 -23.25
N SER A 153 -30.05 -10.05 -21.98
CA SER A 153 -29.05 -10.09 -20.88
C SER A 153 -28.47 -8.73 -20.46
N HIS A 154 -29.01 -8.17 -19.38
CA HIS A 154 -28.43 -7.02 -18.64
C HIS A 154 -27.11 -7.38 -17.97
N LYS A 155 -26.05 -7.65 -18.73
CA LYS A 155 -24.71 -7.77 -18.20
C LYS A 155 -24.23 -6.37 -17.84
N LYS A 156 -24.12 -6.08 -16.53
CA LYS A 156 -23.52 -4.83 -16.07
C LYS A 156 -22.05 -4.82 -16.47
N LEU A 157 -21.61 -3.80 -17.18
CA LEU A 157 -20.24 -3.57 -17.59
C LEU A 157 -19.59 -2.61 -16.58
N TYR A 158 -18.50 -3.02 -15.96
CA TYR A 158 -17.75 -2.21 -15.02
C TYR A 158 -16.46 -1.76 -15.67
N CYS A 159 -16.15 -0.47 -15.58
CA CYS A 159 -14.92 0.09 -16.12
C CYS A 159 -13.96 0.45 -14.98
N TYR A 160 -12.71 0.11 -15.19
CA TYR A 160 -11.63 0.32 -14.26
C TYR A 160 -10.51 1.11 -14.93
N THR A 161 -9.76 1.84 -14.12
CA THR A 161 -8.53 2.48 -14.56
C THR A 161 -7.37 1.81 -13.84
N VAL A 162 -6.33 1.44 -14.57
CA VAL A 162 -5.10 0.89 -14.04
C VAL A 162 -3.99 1.89 -14.26
N THR A 163 -3.31 2.26 -13.18
CA THR A 163 -2.10 3.07 -13.24
C THR A 163 -0.91 2.26 -12.75
N ALA A 164 0.26 2.58 -13.26
CA ALA A 164 1.54 2.05 -12.81
C ALA A 164 2.31 3.16 -12.09
N GLN A 165 2.65 2.93 -10.83
CA GLN A 165 3.35 3.88 -9.96
C GLN A 165 4.81 3.48 -9.84
N ASP A 166 5.73 4.41 -10.07
CA ASP A 166 7.16 4.22 -9.79
C ASP A 166 7.48 4.39 -8.28
N ASP A 167 8.75 4.37 -7.92
CA ASP A 167 9.18 4.49 -6.52
C ASP A 167 9.01 5.90 -5.94
N LYS A 168 8.87 6.91 -6.81
CA LYS A 168 8.57 8.29 -6.41
C LYS A 168 7.08 8.58 -6.31
N GLY A 169 6.22 7.58 -6.58
CA GLY A 169 4.76 7.72 -6.58
C GLY A 169 4.20 8.34 -7.86
N VAL A 170 5.03 8.57 -8.89
CA VAL A 170 4.55 9.09 -10.17
C VAL A 170 3.72 8.02 -10.87
N SER A 171 2.48 8.36 -11.18
CA SER A 171 1.52 7.45 -11.80
C SER A 171 1.41 7.68 -13.30
N THR A 172 1.50 6.62 -14.07
CA THR A 172 1.27 6.60 -15.52
C THR A 172 0.20 5.58 -15.89
N PRO A 173 -0.56 5.74 -17.00
CA PRO A 173 -1.48 4.71 -17.45
C PRO A 173 -0.77 3.37 -17.65
N ALA A 174 -1.30 2.30 -17.10
CA ALA A 174 -0.76 0.94 -17.25
C ALA A 174 -1.29 0.32 -18.55
N VAL A 175 -0.76 0.80 -19.68
CA VAL A 175 -1.16 0.32 -21.02
C VAL A 175 -0.87 -1.17 -21.17
N GLY A 176 -1.82 -1.93 -21.68
CA GLY A 176 -1.68 -3.37 -21.86
C GLY A 176 -1.86 -4.20 -20.58
N ALA A 177 -2.14 -3.59 -19.44
CA ALA A 177 -2.42 -4.33 -18.21
C ALA A 177 -3.65 -5.23 -18.41
N LEU A 178 -3.52 -6.49 -18.01
CA LEU A 178 -4.56 -7.50 -18.10
C LEU A 178 -5.41 -7.49 -16.83
N LEU A 179 -6.67 -7.09 -16.95
CA LEU A 179 -7.66 -7.20 -15.88
C LEU A 179 -8.31 -8.57 -15.93
N ARG A 180 -8.53 -9.15 -14.75
CA ARG A 180 -9.21 -10.44 -14.59
C ARG A 180 -10.27 -10.36 -13.49
N ALA A 181 -11.42 -11.01 -13.74
CA ALA A 181 -12.48 -11.27 -12.77
C ALA A 181 -13.01 -12.69 -13.03
N GLY A 182 -12.50 -13.67 -12.28
CA GLY A 182 -12.70 -15.08 -12.57
C GLY A 182 -12.16 -15.44 -13.96
N SER A 183 -13.03 -16.01 -14.82
CA SER A 183 -12.68 -16.34 -16.22
C SER A 183 -12.68 -15.15 -17.18
N ARG A 184 -13.21 -14.00 -16.76
CA ARG A 184 -13.32 -12.81 -17.61
C ARG A 184 -12.04 -12.02 -17.66
N ARG A 185 -11.76 -11.43 -18.82
CA ARG A 185 -10.53 -10.70 -19.10
C ARG A 185 -10.82 -9.44 -19.90
N ALA A 186 -10.05 -8.38 -19.64
CA ALA A 186 -9.98 -7.19 -20.47
C ALA A 186 -8.57 -6.62 -20.43
N VAL A 187 -8.16 -5.94 -21.49
CA VAL A 187 -6.83 -5.33 -21.60
C VAL A 187 -7.00 -3.81 -21.52
N ALA A 188 -6.16 -3.17 -20.69
CA ALA A 188 -6.19 -1.72 -20.53
C ALA A 188 -5.69 -1.02 -21.80
N ALA A 189 -6.48 -0.06 -22.27
CA ALA A 189 -6.19 0.78 -23.43
C ALA A 189 -5.08 1.80 -23.12
N LYS A 190 -4.75 2.66 -24.09
CA LYS A 190 -3.70 3.69 -23.97
C LYS A 190 -3.89 4.64 -22.77
N ASN A 191 -5.13 4.86 -22.34
CA ASN A 191 -5.44 5.67 -21.15
C ASN A 191 -5.50 4.86 -19.84
N GLY A 192 -5.07 3.60 -19.85
CA GLY A 192 -5.13 2.71 -18.68
C GLY A 192 -6.52 2.16 -18.37
N ARG A 193 -7.56 2.45 -19.18
CA ARG A 193 -8.92 1.98 -18.91
C ARG A 193 -9.21 0.64 -19.58
N ALA A 194 -9.95 -0.18 -18.86
CA ALA A 194 -10.54 -1.40 -19.38
C ALA A 194 -11.91 -1.64 -18.74
N CYS A 195 -12.83 -2.19 -19.52
CA CYS A 195 -14.17 -2.53 -19.06
C CYS A 195 -14.41 -4.03 -19.22
N LEU A 196 -14.98 -4.65 -18.19
CA LEU A 196 -15.35 -6.06 -18.23
C LEU A 196 -16.69 -6.27 -17.54
N GLY A 197 -17.45 -7.26 -18.05
CA GLY A 197 -18.65 -7.68 -17.36
C GLY A 197 -18.25 -8.55 -16.17
N ALA A 198 -18.47 -8.09 -14.96
CA ALA A 198 -18.24 -8.88 -13.77
C ALA A 198 -19.56 -9.36 -13.16
N HIS A 199 -19.52 -10.49 -12.44
CA HIS A 199 -20.60 -10.85 -11.53
C HIS A 199 -20.47 -10.01 -10.26
N ILE A 200 -21.58 -9.69 -9.64
CA ILE A 200 -21.59 -9.02 -8.33
C ILE A 200 -20.76 -9.86 -7.36
N GLY A 201 -19.78 -9.22 -6.71
CA GLY A 201 -18.88 -9.86 -5.74
C GLY A 201 -17.62 -10.51 -6.33
N SER A 202 -17.43 -10.49 -7.68
CA SER A 202 -16.18 -10.94 -8.26
C SER A 202 -15.07 -9.90 -8.08
N LEU A 203 -13.98 -10.29 -7.44
CA LEU A 203 -12.80 -9.43 -7.31
C LEU A 203 -12.11 -9.26 -8.68
N VAL A 204 -11.92 -8.00 -9.07
CA VAL A 204 -11.17 -7.62 -10.27
C VAL A 204 -9.75 -7.26 -9.88
N ARG A 205 -8.77 -7.75 -10.62
CA ARG A 205 -7.37 -7.49 -10.41
C ARG A 205 -6.64 -7.26 -11.73
N ALA A 206 -5.64 -6.39 -11.72
CA ALA A 206 -4.80 -6.12 -12.87
C ALA A 206 -3.40 -6.72 -12.70
N THR A 207 -2.85 -7.21 -13.79
CA THR A 207 -1.47 -7.71 -13.91
C THR A 207 -0.81 -7.10 -15.15
N LEU A 208 0.48 -6.84 -15.07
CA LEU A 208 1.32 -6.40 -16.19
C LEU A 208 2.70 -7.03 -16.02
N SER A 209 3.31 -7.49 -17.12
CA SER A 209 4.66 -8.03 -17.07
C SER A 209 5.65 -6.99 -16.52
N GLY A 210 6.54 -7.41 -15.63
CA GLY A 210 7.53 -6.52 -15.01
C GLY A 210 6.96 -5.54 -13.97
N ALA A 211 5.69 -5.68 -13.57
CA ALA A 211 5.09 -4.86 -12.53
C ALA A 211 4.49 -5.70 -11.40
N VAL A 212 4.44 -5.14 -10.21
CA VAL A 212 3.72 -5.73 -9.07
C VAL A 212 2.21 -5.66 -9.32
N ARG A 213 1.50 -6.74 -9.05
CA ARG A 213 0.03 -6.83 -9.23
C ARG A 213 -0.71 -5.70 -8.51
N SER A 214 -1.87 -5.34 -9.05
CA SER A 214 -2.72 -4.32 -8.41
C SER A 214 -3.40 -4.82 -7.13
N ASN A 215 -4.02 -3.90 -6.40
CA ASN A 215 -5.10 -4.21 -5.47
C ASN A 215 -6.26 -4.89 -6.21
N SER A 216 -7.17 -5.48 -5.44
CA SER A 216 -8.42 -6.06 -5.95
C SER A 216 -9.59 -5.14 -5.64
N LEU A 217 -10.53 -5.03 -6.55
CA LEU A 217 -11.78 -4.31 -6.37
C LEU A 217 -12.97 -5.21 -6.75
N PRO A 218 -14.14 -5.02 -6.12
CA PRO A 218 -15.38 -5.72 -6.49
C PRO A 218 -15.96 -5.23 -7.83
#